data_a31774ae037c0a4d252584392c07c9e3
#
_entry.id   a31774ae037c0a4d252584392c07c9e3
#
_cell.length_a   1.000
_cell.length_b   1.000
_cell.length_c   1.000
_cell.angle_alpha   90.00
_cell.angle_beta   90.00
_cell.angle_gamma   90.00
#
_symmetry.space_group_name_H-M   'P 1'
#
loop_
_entity.id
_entity.type
_entity.pdbx_description
1 polymer ?
#
loop_
_entity_poly.entity_id
_entity_poly.type
_entity_poly.pdbx_seq_one_letter_code
_entity_poly.pdbx_strand_id
1 'polypeptide(L)'
;MEKKMLYIIGGKILTMTGEIWDKGYICIENGKIKELGPMVDGAPFPLPEDALVINALGLLVMPGLIEAHCHMGITEEKKGMEGDDCNETVDPITPYLRSMDAINPIDAAFTDALRAGITSAMIGPGSANV
;
A
#
# COMPACT_ATOMS: atom_id res chain seq x y z
N MET A 1 -27.08 -2.20 7.54
CA MET A 1 -26.10 -1.12 7.23
C MET A 1 -26.11 -0.95 5.72
N GLU A 2 -26.57 0.20 5.22
CA GLU A 2 -26.49 0.53 3.81
C GLU A 2 -25.02 0.56 3.38
N LYS A 3 -24.72 -0.12 2.27
CA LYS A 3 -23.38 -0.24 1.72
C LYS A 3 -23.05 1.05 0.97
N LYS A 4 -22.40 2.01 1.64
CA LYS A 4 -21.95 3.22 0.98
C LYS A 4 -20.84 2.89 -0.03
N MET A 5 -21.04 3.32 -1.26
CA MET A 5 -20.00 3.26 -2.29
C MET A 5 -19.05 4.43 -2.12
N LEU A 6 -17.76 4.17 -2.33
CA LEU A 6 -16.73 5.20 -2.36
C LEU A 6 -16.31 5.44 -3.82
N TYR A 7 -16.31 6.68 -4.23
CA TYR A 7 -15.83 7.11 -5.54
C TYR A 7 -14.58 7.97 -5.40
N ILE A 8 -13.56 7.66 -6.17
CA ILE A 8 -12.40 8.55 -6.40
C ILE A 8 -12.58 9.10 -7.80
N ILE A 9 -12.65 10.41 -7.96
CA ILE A 9 -13.00 11.04 -9.24
C ILE A 9 -12.04 12.17 -9.63
N GLY A 10 -11.88 12.36 -10.94
CA GLY A 10 -11.24 13.53 -11.54
C GLY A 10 -9.71 13.50 -11.56
N GLY A 11 -9.09 12.48 -10.99
CA GLY A 11 -7.63 12.31 -11.02
C GLY A 11 -7.12 11.68 -12.30
N LYS A 12 -5.82 11.86 -12.56
CA LYS A 12 -5.09 11.09 -13.58
C LYS A 12 -4.89 9.68 -13.07
N ILE A 13 -5.43 8.68 -13.78
CA ILE A 13 -5.37 7.28 -13.34
C ILE A 13 -4.32 6.51 -14.13
N LEU A 14 -3.37 5.92 -13.42
CA LEU A 14 -2.44 4.91 -13.93
C LEU A 14 -2.98 3.53 -13.55
N THR A 15 -3.53 2.80 -14.52
CA THR A 15 -4.13 1.48 -14.24
C THR A 15 -3.08 0.40 -14.00
N MET A 16 -1.84 0.62 -14.42
CA MET A 16 -0.72 -0.33 -14.44
C MET A 16 -1.00 -1.57 -15.31
N THR A 17 -2.07 -1.52 -16.12
CA THR A 17 -2.42 -2.55 -17.11
C THR A 17 -2.23 -2.07 -18.56
N GLY A 18 -1.56 -0.93 -18.73
CA GLY A 18 -1.24 -0.32 -20.02
C GLY A 18 -2.10 0.89 -20.37
N GLU A 19 -3.18 1.13 -19.65
CA GLU A 19 -4.02 2.32 -19.87
C GLU A 19 -3.68 3.44 -18.90
N ILE A 20 -3.71 4.66 -19.40
CA ILE A 20 -3.55 5.89 -18.62
C ILE A 20 -4.69 6.81 -19.01
N TRP A 21 -5.44 7.29 -18.03
CA TRP A 21 -6.51 8.25 -18.23
C TRP A 21 -6.18 9.58 -17.56
N ASP A 22 -6.13 10.65 -18.32
CA ASP A 22 -5.82 11.99 -17.78
C ASP A 22 -6.89 12.46 -16.78
N LYS A 23 -8.10 11.93 -16.89
CA LYS A 23 -9.18 12.14 -15.95
C LYS A 23 -10.03 10.88 -15.89
N GLY A 24 -10.13 10.30 -14.72
CA GLY A 24 -10.86 9.05 -14.54
C GLY A 24 -11.60 8.97 -13.22
N TYR A 25 -12.29 7.85 -13.03
CA TYR A 25 -12.97 7.51 -11.78
C TYR A 25 -12.68 6.08 -11.36
N ILE A 26 -12.78 5.83 -10.06
CA ILE A 26 -12.74 4.50 -9.45
C ILE A 26 -13.93 4.40 -8.50
N CYS A 27 -14.76 3.38 -8.68
CA CYS A 27 -15.83 3.01 -7.77
C CYS A 27 -15.39 1.84 -6.90
N ILE A 28 -15.52 2.00 -5.59
CA ILE A 28 -15.13 1.01 -4.59
C ILE A 28 -16.36 0.60 -3.79
N GLU A 29 -16.61 -0.70 -3.74
CA GLU A 29 -17.69 -1.30 -2.95
C GLU A 29 -17.13 -2.45 -2.10
N ASN A 30 -17.41 -2.45 -0.81
CA ASN A 30 -16.93 -3.49 0.12
C ASN A 30 -15.40 -3.68 0.12
N GLY A 31 -14.63 -2.59 0.00
CA GLY A 31 -13.17 -2.62 -0.03
C GLY A 31 -12.55 -3.17 -1.32
N LYS A 32 -13.34 -3.33 -2.38
CA LYS A 32 -12.89 -3.80 -3.68
C LYS A 32 -13.23 -2.80 -4.77
N ILE A 33 -12.36 -2.67 -5.76
CA ILE A 33 -12.66 -1.94 -6.98
C ILE A 33 -13.78 -2.67 -7.70
N LYS A 34 -14.92 -1.99 -7.85
CA LYS A 34 -16.09 -2.49 -8.57
C LYS A 34 -16.03 -2.10 -10.04
N GLU A 35 -15.62 -0.86 -10.28
CA GLU A 35 -15.57 -0.27 -11.61
C GLU A 35 -14.52 0.82 -11.65
N LEU A 36 -13.88 1.03 -12.78
CA LEU A 36 -13.04 2.19 -13.06
C LEU A 36 -13.12 2.51 -14.55
N GLY A 37 -12.86 3.76 -14.88
CA GLY A 37 -12.93 4.20 -16.27
C GLY A 37 -12.53 5.65 -16.47
N PRO A 38 -12.43 6.08 -17.74
CA PRO A 38 -12.19 7.48 -18.08
C PRO A 38 -13.44 8.32 -17.80
N MET A 39 -13.23 9.59 -17.48
CA MET A 39 -14.26 10.60 -17.39
C MET A 39 -14.21 11.50 -18.62
N VAL A 40 -15.37 11.86 -19.16
CA VAL A 40 -15.48 12.78 -20.29
C VAL A 40 -15.56 14.21 -19.77
N ASP A 41 -14.72 15.10 -20.31
CA ASP A 41 -14.75 16.51 -19.93
C ASP A 41 -16.07 17.18 -20.28
N GLY A 42 -16.57 17.96 -19.34
CA GLY A 42 -17.83 18.68 -19.50
C GLY A 42 -19.10 17.83 -19.36
N ALA A 43 -18.98 16.50 -19.25
CA ALA A 43 -20.12 15.64 -18.99
C ALA A 43 -20.33 15.48 -17.47
N PRO A 44 -21.59 15.52 -16.98
CA PRO A 44 -21.88 15.23 -15.59
C PRO A 44 -21.56 13.76 -15.29
N PHE A 45 -20.85 13.50 -14.18
CA PHE A 45 -20.61 12.15 -13.72
C PHE A 45 -21.72 11.72 -12.76
N PRO A 46 -22.46 10.64 -13.05
CA PRO A 46 -23.61 10.23 -12.24
C PRO A 46 -23.09 9.61 -10.93
N LEU A 47 -23.20 10.35 -9.84
CA LEU A 47 -22.90 9.86 -8.49
C LEU A 47 -24.20 9.51 -7.77
N PRO A 48 -24.28 8.37 -7.06
CA PRO A 48 -25.35 8.11 -6.11
C PRO A 48 -25.42 9.19 -5.03
N GLU A 49 -26.61 9.52 -4.55
CA GLU A 49 -26.83 10.61 -3.59
C GLU A 49 -26.11 10.38 -2.26
N ASP A 50 -25.94 9.12 -1.86
CA ASP A 50 -25.30 8.68 -0.62
C ASP A 50 -23.83 8.26 -0.79
N ALA A 51 -23.24 8.45 -1.99
CA ALA A 51 -21.86 8.08 -2.26
C ALA A 51 -20.87 8.92 -1.47
N LEU A 52 -19.84 8.26 -0.94
CA LEU A 52 -18.65 8.95 -0.45
C LEU A 52 -17.78 9.32 -1.66
N VAL A 53 -17.28 10.55 -1.70
CA VAL A 53 -16.51 11.04 -2.84
C VAL A 53 -15.16 11.58 -2.39
N ILE A 54 -14.10 11.09 -3.01
CA ILE A 54 -12.76 11.67 -2.97
C ILE A 54 -12.52 12.41 -4.27
N ASN A 55 -12.41 13.73 -4.21
CA ASN A 55 -12.03 14.52 -5.36
C ASN A 55 -10.50 14.45 -5.54
N ALA A 56 -10.06 13.83 -6.61
CA ALA A 56 -8.65 13.66 -6.96
C ALA A 56 -8.20 14.61 -8.10
N LEU A 57 -8.94 15.69 -8.34
CA LEU A 57 -8.60 16.65 -9.40
C LEU A 57 -7.18 17.18 -9.21
N GLY A 58 -6.34 17.06 -10.25
CA GLY A 58 -4.92 17.46 -10.21
C GLY A 58 -3.99 16.47 -9.51
N LEU A 59 -4.52 15.35 -9.02
CA LEU A 59 -3.74 14.28 -8.38
C LEU A 59 -3.52 13.11 -9.33
N LEU A 60 -2.45 12.36 -9.04
CA LEU A 60 -2.17 11.07 -9.65
C LEU A 60 -2.80 9.97 -8.77
N VAL A 61 -3.54 9.07 -9.40
CA VAL A 61 -4.17 7.91 -8.75
C VAL A 61 -3.56 6.65 -9.38
N MET A 62 -3.00 5.80 -8.55
CA MET A 62 -2.34 4.56 -8.97
C MET A 62 -2.47 3.50 -7.86
N PRO A 63 -2.24 2.21 -8.15
CA PRO A 63 -2.09 1.20 -7.12
C PRO A 63 -1.01 1.58 -6.11
N GLY A 64 -1.17 1.16 -4.87
CA GLY A 64 -0.14 1.34 -3.85
C GLY A 64 1.19 0.73 -4.27
N LEU A 65 2.28 1.36 -3.85
CA LEU A 65 3.62 0.90 -4.14
C LEU A 65 3.91 -0.40 -3.40
N ILE A 66 4.73 -1.23 -4.02
CA ILE A 66 5.22 -2.49 -3.44
C ILE A 66 6.71 -2.33 -3.19
N GLU A 67 7.11 -2.42 -1.92
CA GLU A 67 8.52 -2.52 -1.55
C GLU A 67 8.98 -3.99 -1.67
N ALA A 68 9.89 -4.24 -2.60
CA ALA A 68 10.28 -5.61 -2.95
C ALA A 68 11.41 -6.17 -2.07
N HIS A 69 12.06 -5.33 -1.25
CA HIS A 69 13.14 -5.79 -0.36
C HIS A 69 13.33 -4.79 0.79
N CYS A 70 12.96 -5.18 2.00
CA CYS A 70 13.19 -4.38 3.20
C CYS A 70 13.30 -5.24 4.45
N HIS A 71 13.62 -4.57 5.58
CA HIS A 71 13.75 -5.16 6.91
C HIS A 71 12.82 -4.50 7.93
N MET A 72 11.73 -3.88 7.47
CA MET A 72 10.76 -3.20 8.35
C MET A 72 10.25 -4.11 9.45
N GLY A 73 10.29 -3.62 10.69
CA GLY A 73 9.84 -4.34 11.87
C GLY A 73 10.79 -5.44 12.34
N ILE A 74 11.77 -5.86 11.53
CA ILE A 74 12.87 -6.73 11.97
C ILE A 74 14.03 -5.87 12.46
N THR A 75 14.34 -4.78 11.74
CA THR A 75 15.18 -3.70 12.23
C THR A 75 14.25 -2.56 12.63
N GLU A 76 13.95 -2.45 13.93
CA GLU A 76 12.97 -1.51 14.44
C GLU A 76 13.47 -0.07 14.43
N GLU A 77 12.62 0.83 13.96
CA GLU A 77 12.90 2.26 13.96
C GLU A 77 13.09 2.80 15.40
N LYS A 78 14.15 3.59 15.61
CA LYS A 78 14.45 4.29 16.86
C LYS A 78 14.79 3.40 18.05
N LYS A 79 15.00 2.10 17.88
CA LYS A 79 15.36 1.16 18.95
C LYS A 79 16.85 0.89 19.04
N GLY A 80 17.63 1.21 18.00
CA GLY A 80 19.05 0.90 17.94
C GLY A 80 19.33 -0.60 17.97
N MET A 81 20.39 -1.02 18.63
CA MET A 81 20.79 -2.43 18.67
C MET A 81 19.78 -3.36 19.33
N GLU A 82 18.95 -2.84 20.23
CA GLU A 82 17.92 -3.66 20.92
C GLU A 82 16.74 -4.02 20.00
N GLY A 83 16.58 -3.30 18.90
CA GLY A 83 15.54 -3.56 17.90
C GLY A 83 16.09 -4.12 16.59
N ASP A 84 17.32 -4.62 16.57
CA ASP A 84 17.94 -5.18 15.37
C ASP A 84 17.98 -6.71 15.45
N ASP A 85 16.90 -7.32 15.01
CA ASP A 85 16.74 -8.78 14.87
C ASP A 85 16.97 -9.24 13.41
N CYS A 86 17.71 -8.43 12.64
CA CYS A 86 17.85 -8.65 11.20
C CYS A 86 18.66 -9.90 10.85
N ASN A 87 19.62 -10.28 11.69
CA ASN A 87 20.49 -11.44 11.46
C ASN A 87 20.63 -12.28 12.72
N GLU A 88 20.62 -13.61 12.56
CA GLU A 88 21.04 -14.53 13.59
C GLU A 88 22.56 -14.40 13.81
N THR A 89 22.98 -14.29 15.06
CA THR A 89 24.40 -14.07 15.42
C THR A 89 25.01 -15.19 16.26
N VAL A 90 24.22 -16.17 16.66
CA VAL A 90 24.67 -17.28 17.53
C VAL A 90 24.98 -18.52 16.71
N ASP A 91 24.02 -18.96 15.90
CA ASP A 91 24.16 -20.16 15.09
C ASP A 91 24.36 -19.82 13.61
N PRO A 92 25.34 -20.41 12.93
CA PRO A 92 25.65 -20.10 11.54
C PRO A 92 24.63 -20.68 10.54
N ILE A 93 23.84 -21.66 10.94
CA ILE A 93 22.84 -22.32 10.08
C ILE A 93 21.54 -22.48 10.86
N THR A 94 20.52 -21.72 10.46
CA THR A 94 19.23 -21.65 11.17
C THR A 94 18.02 -21.74 10.24
N PRO A 95 17.86 -22.81 9.44
CA PRO A 95 16.81 -22.92 8.42
C PRO A 95 15.38 -23.02 9.01
N TYR A 96 15.25 -23.15 10.30
CA TYR A 96 13.98 -23.21 11.02
C TYR A 96 13.47 -21.83 11.46
N LEU A 97 14.30 -20.78 11.40
CA LEU A 97 13.87 -19.42 11.71
C LEU A 97 13.04 -18.83 10.58
N ARG A 98 12.05 -18.04 10.95
CA ARG A 98 11.16 -17.36 10.00
C ARG A 98 11.15 -15.87 10.31
N SER A 99 11.36 -15.04 9.32
CA SER A 99 11.33 -13.57 9.46
C SER A 99 10.07 -13.07 10.16
N MET A 100 8.93 -13.69 9.89
CA MET A 100 7.64 -13.28 10.47
C MET A 100 7.60 -13.39 12.01
N ASP A 101 8.45 -14.21 12.61
CA ASP A 101 8.51 -14.36 14.07
C ASP A 101 9.29 -13.22 14.75
N ALA A 102 10.12 -12.49 13.99
CA ALA A 102 10.91 -11.33 14.43
C ALA A 102 10.22 -9.99 14.10
N ILE A 103 9.18 -9.97 13.26
CA ILE A 103 8.54 -8.71 12.87
C ILE A 103 7.77 -8.11 14.03
N ASN A 104 8.13 -6.90 14.44
CA ASN A 104 7.33 -6.07 15.33
C ASN A 104 6.24 -5.32 14.53
N PRO A 105 4.95 -5.72 14.60
CA PRO A 105 3.91 -5.13 13.77
C PRO A 105 3.52 -3.70 14.16
N ILE A 106 3.99 -3.21 15.30
CA ILE A 106 3.74 -1.84 15.77
C ILE A 106 4.91 -0.89 15.51
N ASP A 107 5.92 -1.31 14.78
CA ASP A 107 7.02 -0.44 14.39
C ASP A 107 6.52 0.77 13.58
N ALA A 108 7.09 1.94 13.88
CA ALA A 108 6.75 3.20 13.22
C ALA A 108 7.00 3.15 11.70
N ALA A 109 7.96 2.36 11.24
CA ALA A 109 8.28 2.18 9.83
C ALA A 109 7.07 1.78 8.98
N PHE A 110 6.16 0.94 9.51
CA PHE A 110 4.93 0.57 8.79
C PHE A 110 4.00 1.76 8.55
N THR A 111 3.85 2.61 9.56
CA THR A 111 3.02 3.82 9.44
C THR A 111 3.63 4.81 8.44
N ASP A 112 4.94 4.99 8.48
CA ASP A 112 5.64 5.90 7.59
C ASP A 112 5.67 5.38 6.15
N ALA A 113 5.82 4.08 5.94
CA ALA A 113 5.66 3.42 4.64
C ALA A 113 4.26 3.65 4.05
N LEU A 114 3.20 3.45 4.85
CA LEU A 114 1.82 3.71 4.40
C LEU A 114 1.60 5.17 4.03
N ARG A 115 2.14 6.13 4.79
CA ARG A 115 2.08 7.56 4.47
C ARG A 115 2.80 7.91 3.18
N ALA A 116 3.87 7.16 2.84
CA ALA A 116 4.59 7.29 1.58
C ALA A 116 3.89 6.57 0.41
N GLY A 117 2.77 5.88 0.64
CA GLY A 117 2.03 5.17 -0.40
C GLY A 117 2.47 3.72 -0.63
N ILE A 118 3.32 3.18 0.21
CA ILE A 118 3.70 1.76 0.17
C ILE A 118 2.62 0.95 0.87
N THR A 119 1.95 0.05 0.16
CA THR A 119 0.81 -0.74 0.66
C THR A 119 1.12 -2.23 0.81
N SER A 120 2.25 -2.66 0.28
CA SER A 120 2.75 -4.03 0.40
C SER A 120 4.26 -4.01 0.50
N ALA A 121 4.83 -4.90 1.30
CA ALA A 121 6.27 -5.02 1.44
C ALA A 121 6.69 -6.49 1.56
N MET A 122 7.80 -6.84 0.93
CA MET A 122 8.52 -8.09 1.18
C MET A 122 9.54 -7.81 2.27
N ILE A 123 9.31 -8.41 3.43
CA ILE A 123 10.17 -8.27 4.60
C ILE A 123 10.97 -9.55 4.76
N GLY A 124 12.28 -9.44 4.71
CA GLY A 124 13.20 -10.55 4.86
C GLY A 124 14.28 -10.27 5.92
N PRO A 125 15.00 -11.30 6.39
CA PRO A 125 16.15 -11.12 7.24
C PRO A 125 17.31 -10.53 6.44
N GLY A 126 18.36 -10.11 7.15
CA GLY A 126 19.61 -9.74 6.53
C GLY A 126 20.33 -10.93 5.86
N SER A 127 21.26 -10.61 4.96
CA SER A 127 21.95 -11.62 4.13
C SER A 127 23.20 -12.20 4.80
N ALA A 128 23.30 -12.14 6.13
CA ALA A 128 24.51 -12.62 6.83
C ALA A 128 24.50 -14.13 7.07
N ASN A 129 23.35 -14.78 6.99
CA ASN A 129 23.19 -16.21 7.28
C ASN A 129 22.79 -17.00 6.04
N VAL A 130 23.07 -18.29 6.07
CA VAL A 130 22.72 -19.25 5.02
C VAL A 130 21.42 -19.97 5.35
#